data_7feb281ad8993b92b2686d03c51938ad
#
_entry.id   7feb281ad8993b92b2686d03c51938ad
#
_cell.length_a   1.000
_cell.length_b   1.000
_cell.length_c   1.000
_cell.angle_alpha   90.00
_cell.angle_beta   90.00
_cell.angle_gamma   90.00
#
_symmetry.space_group_name_H-M   'P 1'
#
loop_
_entity.id
_entity.type
_entity.pdbx_description
1 polymer ?
#
loop_
_entity_poly.entity_id
_entity_poly.type
_entity_poly.pdbx_seq_one_letter_code
_entity_poly.pdbx_strand_id
1 'polypeptide(L)'
;MGKKNDAKSAALKNLNAWYSELSKGRLDAVIINTSGCGTTVKDYPHMFKGTEHEEKAKIIASLTKDISEILAELELPVLEEKQTHVVYHSACSLQHGQQISNFPKDILKQCGYRISEPKNSHLCCGSAGTYNLLQPKISDELKNRKVQSLEAKKPDIIAAGNIGCMMQIASSTNTPVVHTVELVDWATGGPKPTKLNGKL
;
A
#
# COMPACT_ATOMS: atom_id res chain seq x y z
N MET A 1 -7.77 21.08 -0.48
CA MET A 1 -7.21 20.49 -1.71
C MET A 1 -7.20 21.53 -2.80
N GLY A 2 -6.60 21.29 -3.96
CA GLY A 2 -6.42 22.33 -4.98
C GLY A 2 -5.16 23.19 -4.82
N LYS A 3 -4.34 22.95 -3.81
CA LYS A 3 -3.06 23.66 -3.58
C LYS A 3 -1.94 23.09 -4.47
N LYS A 4 -2.08 23.29 -5.79
CA LYS A 4 -1.14 22.73 -6.78
C LYS A 4 0.30 23.20 -6.57
N ASN A 5 0.50 24.47 -6.23
CA ASN A 5 1.84 25.02 -6.03
C ASN A 5 2.53 24.45 -4.78
N ASP A 6 1.78 24.28 -3.68
CA ASP A 6 2.32 23.66 -2.47
C ASP A 6 2.70 22.18 -2.73
N ALA A 7 1.84 21.46 -3.45
CA ALA A 7 2.10 20.08 -3.85
C ALA A 7 3.35 19.97 -4.75
N LYS A 8 3.48 20.83 -5.77
CA LYS A 8 4.68 20.88 -6.62
C LYS A 8 5.94 21.22 -5.82
N SER A 9 5.85 22.19 -4.90
CA SER A 9 6.98 22.56 -4.05
C SER A 9 7.44 21.39 -3.16
N ALA A 10 6.49 20.66 -2.56
CA ALA A 10 6.81 19.47 -1.76
C ALA A 10 7.43 18.34 -2.62
N ALA A 11 6.83 18.06 -3.77
CA ALA A 11 7.34 17.07 -4.71
C ALA A 11 8.75 17.43 -5.22
N LEU A 12 9.03 18.70 -5.48
CA LEU A 12 10.34 19.16 -5.91
C LEU A 12 11.42 18.95 -4.84
N LYS A 13 11.08 19.14 -3.57
CA LYS A 13 12.02 18.85 -2.46
C LYS A 13 12.40 17.37 -2.44
N ASN A 14 11.43 16.48 -2.54
CA ASN A 14 11.66 15.04 -2.62
C ASN A 14 12.51 14.67 -3.85
N LEU A 15 12.11 15.19 -5.00
CA LEU A 15 12.80 14.95 -6.27
C LEU A 15 14.28 15.35 -6.21
N ASN A 16 14.58 16.52 -5.67
CA ASN A 16 15.94 17.02 -5.53
C ASN A 16 16.76 16.20 -4.52
N ALA A 17 16.15 15.79 -3.40
CA ALA A 17 16.82 14.96 -2.40
C ALA A 17 17.21 13.60 -2.99
N TRP A 18 16.28 12.89 -3.62
CA TRP A 18 16.54 11.57 -4.21
C TRP A 18 17.51 11.66 -5.39
N TYR A 19 17.35 12.66 -6.25
CA TYR A 19 18.26 12.85 -7.38
C TYR A 19 19.69 13.19 -6.93
N SER A 20 19.85 13.90 -5.81
CA SER A 20 21.15 14.14 -5.21
C SER A 20 21.84 12.85 -4.75
N GLU A 21 21.08 11.90 -4.17
CA GLU A 21 21.64 10.60 -3.78
C GLU A 21 21.94 9.73 -5.00
N LEU A 22 21.08 9.76 -6.02
CA LEU A 22 21.32 9.06 -7.29
C LEU A 22 22.63 9.54 -7.96
N SER A 23 22.85 10.85 -8.02
CA SER A 23 24.06 11.43 -8.63
C SER A 23 25.36 11.10 -7.89
N LYS A 24 25.26 10.65 -6.64
CA LYS A 24 26.38 10.12 -5.84
C LYS A 24 26.57 8.60 -6.01
N GLY A 25 25.78 7.95 -6.86
CA GLY A 25 25.79 6.50 -7.05
C GLY A 25 25.30 5.71 -5.85
N ARG A 26 24.37 6.28 -5.03
CA ARG A 26 23.89 5.68 -3.76
C ARG A 26 22.41 5.32 -3.75
N LEU A 27 21.74 5.40 -4.88
CA LEU A 27 20.30 5.16 -4.95
C LEU A 27 20.00 4.10 -6.02
N ASP A 28 19.58 2.91 -5.57
CA ASP A 28 19.13 1.82 -6.42
C ASP A 28 17.61 1.88 -6.65
N ALA A 29 16.84 2.27 -5.63
CA ALA A 29 15.39 2.39 -5.70
C ALA A 29 14.84 3.39 -4.67
N VAL A 30 13.67 3.94 -4.95
CA VAL A 30 12.84 4.69 -4.00
C VAL A 30 11.67 3.80 -3.61
N ILE A 31 11.74 3.20 -2.41
CA ILE A 31 10.74 2.26 -1.93
C ILE A 31 9.63 2.99 -1.20
N ILE A 32 8.39 2.74 -1.59
CA ILE A 32 7.19 3.32 -0.95
C ILE A 32 6.31 2.19 -0.42
N ASN A 33 6.03 2.22 0.88
CA ASN A 33 5.18 1.21 1.54
C ASN A 33 3.70 1.60 1.68
N THR A 34 3.29 2.71 1.07
CA THR A 34 1.89 3.17 1.04
C THR A 34 1.50 3.48 -0.39
N SER A 35 0.63 2.66 -0.96
CA SER A 35 0.32 2.68 -2.38
C SER A 35 -0.17 4.02 -2.93
N GLY A 36 -0.90 4.83 -2.13
CA GLY A 36 -1.33 6.16 -2.54
C GLY A 36 -0.16 7.14 -2.74
N CYS A 37 0.83 7.09 -1.86
CA CYS A 37 2.06 7.87 -1.99
C CYS A 37 2.88 7.38 -3.19
N GLY A 38 3.02 6.05 -3.36
CA GLY A 38 3.71 5.45 -4.50
C GLY A 38 3.12 5.88 -5.85
N THR A 39 1.80 5.84 -5.98
CA THR A 39 1.09 6.34 -7.17
C THR A 39 1.44 7.81 -7.44
N THR A 40 1.46 8.65 -6.39
CA THR A 40 1.78 10.08 -6.54
C THR A 40 3.22 10.30 -7.00
N VAL A 41 4.20 9.55 -6.47
CA VAL A 41 5.61 9.68 -6.87
C VAL A 41 5.82 9.17 -8.30
N LYS A 42 5.20 8.04 -8.66
CA LYS A 42 5.22 7.53 -10.04
C LYS A 42 4.57 8.50 -11.05
N ASP A 43 3.70 9.43 -10.60
CA ASP A 43 3.06 10.47 -11.43
C ASP A 43 3.83 11.80 -11.46
N TYR A 44 4.99 11.92 -10.82
CA TYR A 44 5.81 13.14 -10.87
C TYR A 44 6.15 13.58 -12.30
N PRO A 45 6.42 12.71 -13.28
CA PRO A 45 6.62 13.13 -14.67
C PRO A 45 5.47 13.96 -15.24
N HIS A 46 4.22 13.58 -14.91
CA HIS A 46 3.05 14.36 -15.31
C HIS A 46 2.97 15.70 -14.55
N MET A 47 3.28 15.70 -13.26
CA MET A 47 3.26 16.92 -12.43
C MET A 47 4.28 17.96 -12.91
N PHE A 48 5.45 17.54 -13.41
CA PHE A 48 6.53 18.39 -13.87
C PHE A 48 6.64 18.50 -15.39
N LYS A 49 5.64 18.02 -16.14
CA LYS A 49 5.63 18.07 -17.60
C LYS A 49 5.83 19.49 -18.10
N GLY A 50 6.74 19.66 -19.07
CA GLY A 50 7.10 20.94 -19.69
C GLY A 50 7.94 21.87 -18.79
N THR A 51 8.50 21.37 -17.70
CA THR A 51 9.42 22.11 -16.83
C THR A 51 10.84 21.53 -16.93
N GLU A 52 11.85 22.28 -16.45
CA GLU A 52 13.24 21.81 -16.34
C GLU A 52 13.42 20.57 -15.45
N HIS A 53 12.40 20.20 -14.66
CA HIS A 53 12.43 19.08 -13.73
C HIS A 53 11.87 17.78 -14.32
N GLU A 54 11.32 17.82 -15.54
CA GLU A 54 10.62 16.68 -16.15
C GLU A 54 11.51 15.44 -16.26
N GLU A 55 12.74 15.59 -16.75
CA GLU A 55 13.66 14.45 -16.92
C GLU A 55 14.09 13.84 -15.57
N LYS A 56 14.37 14.68 -14.58
CA LYS A 56 14.63 14.19 -13.20
C LYS A 56 13.43 13.41 -12.66
N ALA A 57 12.23 13.90 -12.89
CA ALA A 57 10.99 13.25 -12.45
C ALA A 57 10.79 11.90 -13.12
N LYS A 58 11.08 11.76 -14.42
CA LYS A 58 11.06 10.48 -15.15
C LYS A 58 12.02 9.46 -14.55
N ILE A 59 13.25 9.89 -14.28
CA ILE A 59 14.29 9.02 -13.69
C ILE A 59 13.84 8.54 -12.30
N ILE A 60 13.44 9.43 -11.40
CA ILE A 60 13.01 9.05 -10.06
C ILE A 60 11.74 8.19 -10.08
N ALA A 61 10.79 8.51 -10.96
CA ALA A 61 9.58 7.68 -11.10
C ALA A 61 9.91 6.25 -11.57
N SER A 62 10.89 6.08 -12.47
CA SER A 62 11.32 4.74 -12.91
C SER A 62 12.03 3.93 -11.84
N LEU A 63 12.68 4.59 -10.87
CA LEU A 63 13.31 3.96 -9.71
C LEU A 63 12.32 3.76 -8.54
N THR A 64 11.11 4.33 -8.64
CA THR A 64 10.13 4.22 -7.58
C THR A 64 9.40 2.88 -7.65
N LYS A 65 9.47 2.13 -6.56
CA LYS A 65 8.83 0.81 -6.43
C LYS A 65 7.94 0.75 -5.19
N ASP A 66 6.82 0.06 -5.31
CA ASP A 66 6.07 -0.37 -4.12
C ASP A 66 6.92 -1.40 -3.36
N ILE A 67 6.81 -1.43 -2.05
CA ILE A 67 7.55 -2.38 -1.22
C ILE A 67 7.31 -3.84 -1.65
N SER A 68 6.11 -4.15 -2.17
CA SER A 68 5.79 -5.49 -2.64
C SER A 68 6.52 -5.87 -3.93
N GLU A 69 6.90 -4.90 -4.76
CA GLU A 69 7.73 -5.16 -5.95
C GLU A 69 9.13 -5.62 -5.53
N ILE A 70 9.73 -4.95 -4.54
CA ILE A 70 11.06 -5.31 -4.04
C ILE A 70 11.04 -6.66 -3.31
N LEU A 71 10.06 -6.86 -2.41
CA LEU A 71 9.98 -8.10 -1.66
C LEU A 71 9.75 -9.32 -2.55
N ALA A 72 9.10 -9.16 -3.70
CA ALA A 72 8.90 -10.24 -4.66
C ALA A 72 10.20 -10.63 -5.42
N GLU A 73 11.20 -9.74 -5.45
CA GLU A 73 12.51 -9.98 -6.06
C GLU A 73 13.49 -10.65 -5.07
N LEU A 74 13.14 -10.73 -3.77
CA LEU A 74 14.01 -11.26 -2.73
C LEU A 74 13.63 -12.70 -2.36
N GLU A 75 14.67 -13.52 -2.05
CA GLU A 75 14.47 -14.78 -1.34
C GLU A 75 14.24 -14.48 0.14
N LEU A 76 12.98 -14.58 0.57
CA LEU A 76 12.62 -14.29 1.95
C LEU A 76 12.98 -15.47 2.87
N PRO A 77 13.75 -15.25 3.96
CA PRO A 77 14.10 -16.29 4.91
C PRO A 77 12.91 -16.57 5.85
N VAL A 78 11.89 -17.25 5.35
CA VAL A 78 10.71 -17.59 6.14
C VAL A 78 11.09 -18.57 7.25
N LEU A 79 11.00 -18.13 8.51
CA LEU A 79 11.39 -18.93 9.68
C LEU A 79 10.24 -19.80 10.20
N GLU A 80 9.00 -19.38 9.99
CA GLU A 80 7.82 -20.06 10.46
C GLU A 80 6.65 -19.82 9.50
N GLU A 81 6.09 -20.89 8.95
CA GLU A 81 4.89 -20.80 8.13
C GLU A 81 3.66 -20.44 9.00
N LYS A 82 3.02 -19.34 8.66
CA LYS A 82 1.89 -18.81 9.41
C LYS A 82 0.56 -19.30 8.81
N GLN A 83 0.11 -20.49 9.08
CA GLN A 83 -1.13 -21.07 8.52
C GLN A 83 -2.43 -20.24 8.73
N THR A 84 -2.27 -19.02 9.18
CA THR A 84 -3.32 -18.03 9.46
C THR A 84 -4.07 -17.63 8.19
N HIS A 85 -5.38 -17.53 8.25
CA HIS A 85 -6.20 -17.12 7.13
C HIS A 85 -6.23 -15.59 6.99
N VAL A 86 -5.64 -15.10 5.93
CA VAL A 86 -5.56 -13.66 5.61
C VAL A 86 -6.45 -13.35 4.42
N VAL A 87 -7.36 -12.39 4.59
CA VAL A 87 -8.10 -11.79 3.47
C VAL A 87 -7.39 -10.52 3.04
N TYR A 88 -6.93 -10.50 1.79
CA TYR A 88 -6.20 -9.37 1.25
C TYR A 88 -7.14 -8.31 0.67
N HIS A 89 -6.99 -7.06 1.14
CA HIS A 89 -7.65 -5.90 0.54
C HIS A 89 -6.74 -5.22 -0.47
N SER A 90 -7.05 -5.36 -1.74
CA SER A 90 -6.36 -4.64 -2.83
C SER A 90 -6.71 -3.16 -2.80
N ALA A 91 -5.77 -2.30 -2.45
CA ALA A 91 -5.97 -0.86 -2.50
C ALA A 91 -6.11 -0.38 -3.95
N CYS A 92 -7.09 0.50 -4.22
CA CYS A 92 -7.34 1.01 -5.58
C CYS A 92 -6.12 1.73 -6.18
N SER A 93 -5.35 2.47 -5.37
CA SER A 93 -4.11 3.11 -5.79
C SER A 93 -3.03 2.10 -6.20
N LEU A 94 -3.01 0.89 -5.62
CA LEU A 94 -2.07 -0.15 -6.00
C LEU A 94 -2.54 -0.88 -7.27
N GLN A 95 -3.76 -1.45 -7.23
CA GLN A 95 -4.25 -2.29 -8.33
C GLN A 95 -4.56 -1.51 -9.62
N HIS A 96 -5.08 -0.28 -9.51
CA HIS A 96 -5.43 0.54 -10.69
C HIS A 96 -4.39 1.63 -10.97
N GLY A 97 -3.87 2.29 -9.93
CA GLY A 97 -2.89 3.37 -10.08
C GLY A 97 -1.51 2.87 -10.48
N GLN A 98 -1.02 1.82 -9.84
CA GLN A 98 0.29 1.24 -10.12
C GLN A 98 0.24 -0.08 -10.91
N GLN A 99 -0.96 -0.64 -11.14
CA GLN A 99 -1.20 -1.91 -11.83
C GLN A 99 -0.52 -3.12 -11.16
N ILE A 100 -0.36 -3.06 -9.85
CA ILE A 100 0.20 -4.11 -9.03
C ILE A 100 -0.96 -4.87 -8.35
N SER A 101 -1.16 -6.12 -8.74
CA SER A 101 -2.29 -6.93 -8.26
C SER A 101 -1.85 -8.20 -7.51
N ASN A 102 -0.74 -8.82 -7.88
CA ASN A 102 -0.37 -10.15 -7.41
C ASN A 102 0.75 -10.14 -6.37
N PHE A 103 1.78 -9.33 -6.52
CA PHE A 103 2.94 -9.33 -5.63
C PHE A 103 2.62 -9.42 -4.13
N PRO A 104 1.74 -8.57 -3.56
CA PRO A 104 1.44 -8.65 -2.14
C PRO A 104 0.84 -9.99 -1.71
N LYS A 105 0.01 -10.59 -2.57
CA LYS A 105 -0.63 -11.88 -2.28
C LYS A 105 0.34 -13.03 -2.38
N ASP A 106 1.22 -13.01 -3.37
CA ASP A 106 2.18 -14.07 -3.62
C ASP A 106 3.27 -14.09 -2.55
N ILE A 107 3.74 -12.92 -2.10
CA ILE A 107 4.66 -12.80 -0.98
C ILE A 107 4.03 -13.37 0.32
N LEU A 108 2.77 -13.02 0.61
CA LEU A 108 2.09 -13.56 1.79
C LEU A 108 1.92 -15.08 1.71
N LYS A 109 1.65 -15.64 0.52
CA LYS A 109 1.60 -17.09 0.32
C LYS A 109 2.98 -17.75 0.55
N GLN A 110 4.06 -17.13 0.06
CA GLN A 110 5.43 -17.59 0.34
C GLN A 110 5.72 -17.61 1.84
N CYS A 111 5.18 -16.67 2.60
CA CYS A 111 5.24 -16.66 4.05
C CYS A 111 4.32 -17.67 4.75
N GLY A 112 3.66 -18.57 4.00
CA GLY A 112 2.79 -19.62 4.54
C GLY A 112 1.39 -19.19 4.93
N TYR A 113 0.98 -17.94 4.69
CA TYR A 113 -0.40 -17.50 4.95
C TYR A 113 -1.38 -18.08 3.94
N ARG A 114 -2.55 -18.50 4.43
CA ARG A 114 -3.67 -18.88 3.57
C ARG A 114 -4.40 -17.64 3.07
N ILE A 115 -4.19 -17.28 1.81
CA ILE A 115 -4.70 -16.04 1.22
C ILE A 115 -6.02 -16.24 0.50
N SER A 116 -6.97 -15.35 0.75
CA SER A 116 -8.18 -15.19 -0.06
C SER A 116 -8.50 -13.72 -0.33
N GLU A 117 -9.34 -13.48 -1.33
CA GLU A 117 -9.79 -12.14 -1.72
C GLU A 117 -11.31 -12.02 -1.50
N PRO A 118 -11.81 -10.81 -1.18
CA PRO A 118 -13.24 -10.57 -1.09
C PRO A 118 -13.88 -10.67 -2.48
N LYS A 119 -15.19 -10.98 -2.50
CA LYS A 119 -15.98 -10.99 -3.70
C LYS A 119 -16.02 -9.61 -4.34
N ASN A 120 -15.70 -8.90 -4.94
CA ASN A 120 -15.64 -7.51 -5.40
C ASN A 120 -14.38 -6.79 -4.87
N SER A 121 -13.22 -7.45 -5.05
CA SER A 121 -11.92 -6.92 -4.62
C SER A 121 -11.64 -5.51 -5.17
N HIS A 122 -12.15 -5.19 -6.38
CA HIS A 122 -12.00 -3.90 -7.05
C HIS A 122 -12.74 -2.73 -6.38
N LEU A 123 -13.73 -2.99 -5.51
CA LEU A 123 -14.46 -1.91 -4.85
C LEU A 123 -13.58 -1.12 -3.88
N CYS A 124 -13.75 0.21 -3.90
CA CYS A 124 -13.08 1.11 -2.97
C CYS A 124 -13.51 0.85 -1.52
N CYS A 125 -12.59 1.09 -0.57
CA CYS A 125 -12.90 1.06 0.86
C CYS A 125 -13.64 2.32 1.36
N GLY A 126 -13.85 3.31 0.51
CA GLY A 126 -14.47 4.58 0.85
C GLY A 126 -13.51 5.68 1.35
N SER A 127 -12.25 5.37 1.65
CA SER A 127 -11.28 6.35 2.16
C SER A 127 -10.99 7.46 1.15
N ALA A 128 -10.50 7.11 -0.04
CA ALA A 128 -10.20 8.01 -1.17
C ALA A 128 -9.61 9.38 -0.77
N GLY A 129 -8.51 9.35 -0.01
CA GLY A 129 -7.85 10.56 0.49
C GLY A 129 -8.71 11.29 1.52
N THR A 130 -9.16 12.51 1.21
CA THR A 130 -10.06 13.30 2.07
C THR A 130 -11.54 13.14 1.73
N TYR A 131 -11.87 12.23 0.79
CA TYR A 131 -13.27 12.02 0.38
C TYR A 131 -14.15 11.56 1.53
N ASN A 132 -13.63 10.72 2.41
CA ASN A 132 -14.34 10.26 3.61
C ASN A 132 -14.74 11.40 4.57
N LEU A 133 -13.98 12.50 4.58
CA LEU A 133 -14.30 13.68 5.38
C LEU A 133 -15.34 14.58 4.67
N LEU A 134 -15.27 14.69 3.35
CA LEU A 134 -16.11 15.60 2.55
C LEU A 134 -17.44 14.95 2.16
N GLN A 135 -17.49 13.62 2.02
CA GLN A 135 -18.66 12.86 1.61
C GLN A 135 -18.89 11.65 2.53
N PRO A 136 -19.10 11.88 3.85
CA PRO A 136 -19.12 10.80 4.85
C PRO A 136 -20.20 9.73 4.58
N LYS A 137 -21.39 10.14 4.14
CA LYS A 137 -22.50 9.20 3.85
C LYS A 137 -22.14 8.17 2.79
N ILE A 138 -21.57 8.61 1.66
CA ILE A 138 -21.17 7.72 0.56
C ILE A 138 -19.95 6.88 0.97
N SER A 139 -19.00 7.51 1.66
CA SER A 139 -17.82 6.84 2.18
C SER A 139 -18.16 5.72 3.15
N ASP A 140 -19.11 5.94 4.06
CA ASP A 140 -19.56 4.94 5.03
C ASP A 140 -20.29 3.77 4.35
N GLU A 141 -21.09 4.04 3.34
CA GLU A 141 -21.74 2.98 2.56
C GLU A 141 -20.70 2.10 1.84
N LEU A 142 -19.71 2.70 1.19
CA LEU A 142 -18.62 1.97 0.54
C LEU A 142 -17.80 1.15 1.55
N LYS A 143 -17.49 1.74 2.71
CA LYS A 143 -16.80 1.07 3.81
C LYS A 143 -17.57 -0.16 4.29
N ASN A 144 -18.85 -0.01 4.58
CA ASN A 144 -19.69 -1.08 5.08
C ASN A 144 -19.80 -2.24 4.08
N ARG A 145 -20.02 -1.95 2.81
CA ARG A 145 -19.99 -2.96 1.74
C ARG A 145 -18.64 -3.68 1.64
N LYS A 146 -17.54 -2.94 1.76
CA LYS A 146 -16.19 -3.52 1.72
C LYS A 146 -15.94 -4.41 2.93
N VAL A 147 -16.22 -3.95 4.13
CA VAL A 147 -16.07 -4.74 5.38
C VAL A 147 -16.90 -6.00 5.32
N GLN A 148 -18.18 -5.90 4.96
CA GLN A 148 -19.05 -7.08 4.79
C GLN A 148 -18.45 -8.10 3.80
N SER A 149 -17.90 -7.63 2.67
CA SER A 149 -17.29 -8.52 1.67
C SER A 149 -15.99 -9.19 2.17
N LEU A 150 -15.21 -8.49 3.00
CA LEU A 150 -14.01 -9.02 3.64
C LEU A 150 -14.37 -10.07 4.69
N GLU A 151 -15.28 -9.74 5.59
CA GLU A 151 -15.71 -10.60 6.71
C GLU A 151 -16.49 -11.85 6.27
N ALA A 152 -17.15 -11.79 5.10
CA ALA A 152 -17.81 -12.95 4.51
C ALA A 152 -16.84 -14.13 4.23
N LYS A 153 -15.53 -13.85 4.19
CA LYS A 153 -14.47 -14.86 4.07
C LYS A 153 -14.02 -15.44 5.41
N LYS A 154 -14.53 -14.92 6.54
CA LYS A 154 -14.13 -15.30 7.90
C LYS A 154 -12.61 -15.27 8.10
N PRO A 155 -11.96 -14.11 7.89
CA PRO A 155 -10.53 -13.98 8.07
C PRO A 155 -10.11 -13.95 9.54
N ASP A 156 -8.91 -14.47 9.82
CA ASP A 156 -8.21 -14.19 11.06
C ASP A 156 -7.58 -12.80 11.03
N ILE A 157 -7.13 -12.37 9.83
CA ILE A 157 -6.50 -11.07 9.59
C ILE A 157 -7.00 -10.51 8.25
N ILE A 158 -7.17 -9.19 8.20
CA ILE A 158 -7.31 -8.43 6.96
C ILE A 158 -5.96 -7.76 6.67
N ALA A 159 -5.34 -8.04 5.52
CA ALA A 159 -4.11 -7.39 5.11
C ALA A 159 -4.35 -6.31 4.05
N ALA A 160 -3.61 -5.21 4.13
CA ALA A 160 -3.63 -4.15 3.12
C ALA A 160 -2.30 -3.39 3.07
N GLY A 161 -1.98 -2.79 1.93
CA GLY A 161 -0.77 -1.98 1.70
C GLY A 161 -1.06 -0.46 1.58
N ASN A 162 -2.11 0.05 2.23
CA ASN A 162 -2.44 1.47 2.20
C ASN A 162 -3.06 1.92 3.53
N ILE A 163 -2.40 2.87 4.20
CA ILE A 163 -2.82 3.34 5.53
C ILE A 163 -4.24 3.92 5.54
N GLY A 164 -4.64 4.65 4.50
CA GLY A 164 -5.99 5.21 4.40
C GLY A 164 -7.06 4.11 4.34
N CYS A 165 -6.83 3.03 3.57
CA CYS A 165 -7.71 1.87 3.54
C CYS A 165 -7.72 1.12 4.89
N MET A 166 -6.54 0.94 5.50
CA MET A 166 -6.43 0.24 6.78
C MET A 166 -7.23 0.94 7.88
N MET A 167 -7.08 2.25 8.02
CA MET A 167 -7.81 3.05 9.00
C MET A 167 -9.33 3.02 8.73
N GLN A 168 -9.73 3.15 7.48
CA GLN A 168 -11.13 3.15 7.06
C GLN A 168 -11.79 1.79 7.36
N ILE A 169 -11.15 0.69 7.02
CA ILE A 169 -11.67 -0.67 7.26
C ILE A 169 -11.67 -0.96 8.77
N ALA A 170 -10.58 -0.68 9.47
CA ALA A 170 -10.45 -0.95 10.90
C ALA A 170 -11.50 -0.23 11.76
N SER A 171 -12.05 0.89 11.30
CA SER A 171 -13.10 1.62 12.02
C SER A 171 -14.46 0.90 12.06
N SER A 172 -14.64 -0.20 11.33
CA SER A 172 -15.93 -0.91 11.19
C SER A 172 -15.80 -2.44 11.24
N THR A 173 -14.69 -2.96 11.73
CA THR A 173 -14.48 -4.41 11.93
C THR A 173 -13.73 -4.68 13.23
N ASN A 174 -14.01 -5.84 13.85
CA ASN A 174 -13.23 -6.36 14.96
C ASN A 174 -12.06 -7.26 14.50
N THR A 175 -12.03 -7.63 13.21
CA THR A 175 -10.91 -8.39 12.63
C THR A 175 -9.68 -7.50 12.56
N PRO A 176 -8.50 -7.95 13.01
CA PRO A 176 -7.28 -7.16 12.92
C PRO A 176 -6.97 -6.76 11.48
N VAL A 177 -6.70 -5.47 11.27
CA VAL A 177 -6.24 -4.94 9.97
C VAL A 177 -4.76 -4.61 10.08
N VAL A 178 -3.93 -5.34 9.34
CA VAL A 178 -2.46 -5.32 9.45
C VAL A 178 -1.84 -4.96 8.10
N HIS A 179 -0.73 -4.23 8.12
CA HIS A 179 -0.01 -3.95 6.89
C HIS A 179 0.67 -5.21 6.35
N THR A 180 0.65 -5.40 5.02
CA THR A 180 1.28 -6.56 4.38
C THR A 180 2.72 -6.77 4.81
N VAL A 181 3.50 -5.70 4.92
CA VAL A 181 4.92 -5.76 5.35
C VAL A 181 5.09 -6.20 6.79
N GLU A 182 4.18 -5.83 7.71
CA GLU A 182 4.23 -6.29 9.10
C GLU A 182 4.03 -7.81 9.20
N LEU A 183 3.22 -8.39 8.30
CA LEU A 183 3.02 -9.84 8.24
C LEU A 183 4.24 -10.55 7.66
N VAL A 184 4.88 -9.97 6.67
CA VAL A 184 6.13 -10.50 6.10
C VAL A 184 7.24 -10.44 7.13
N ASP A 185 7.43 -9.29 7.79
CA ASP A 185 8.41 -9.11 8.85
C ASP A 185 8.25 -10.16 9.95
N TRP A 186 7.02 -10.38 10.41
CA TRP A 186 6.72 -11.41 11.39
C TRP A 186 7.06 -12.83 10.91
N ALA A 187 6.79 -13.17 9.68
CA ALA A 187 7.10 -14.49 9.13
C ALA A 187 8.61 -14.71 8.93
N THR A 188 9.37 -13.64 8.77
CA THR A 188 10.84 -13.67 8.60
C THR A 188 11.61 -13.45 9.90
N GLY A 189 10.95 -13.50 11.06
CA GLY A 189 11.56 -13.44 12.38
C GLY A 189 11.45 -12.09 13.11
N GLY A 190 10.78 -11.13 12.51
CA GLY A 190 10.45 -9.86 13.16
C GLY A 190 9.35 -10.00 14.23
N PRO A 191 9.03 -8.92 14.94
CA PRO A 191 8.05 -8.94 16.01
C PRO A 191 6.62 -9.20 15.49
N LYS A 192 5.82 -9.89 16.29
CA LYS A 192 4.39 -10.04 16.02
C LYS A 192 3.72 -8.67 15.95
N PRO A 193 2.92 -8.38 14.89
CA PRO A 193 2.20 -7.12 14.79
C PRO A 193 1.36 -6.83 16.04
N THR A 194 1.47 -5.63 16.59
CA THR A 194 0.81 -5.27 17.86
C THR A 194 -0.71 -5.43 17.84
N LYS A 195 -1.33 -5.27 16.67
CA LYS A 195 -2.77 -5.47 16.45
C LYS A 195 -3.22 -6.93 16.60
N LEU A 196 -2.29 -7.86 16.62
CA LEU A 196 -2.57 -9.30 16.80
C LEU A 196 -2.42 -9.77 18.25
N ASN A 197 -1.96 -8.91 19.16
CA ASN A 197 -1.78 -9.27 20.56
C ASN A 197 -3.12 -9.63 21.19
N GLY A 198 -3.18 -10.84 21.78
CA GLY A 198 -4.39 -11.37 22.40
C GLY A 198 -5.48 -11.88 21.44
N LYS A 199 -5.19 -11.95 20.13
CA LYS A 199 -6.16 -12.42 19.12
C LYS A 199 -5.74 -13.66 18.33
N LEU A 200 -4.44 -13.95 18.28
CA LEU A 200 -3.83 -15.12 17.62
C LEU A 200 -2.71 -15.68 18.49
#